data_a8a0379b544cfe489c70117cdb307211
#
_entry.id   a8a0379b544cfe489c70117cdb307211
#
_cell.length_a   1.000
_cell.length_b   1.000
_cell.length_c   1.000
_cell.angle_alpha   90.00
_cell.angle_beta   90.00
_cell.angle_gamma   90.00
#
_symmetry.space_group_name_H-M   'P 1'
#
loop_
_entity.id
_entity.type
_entity.pdbx_description
1 polymer ?
#
loop_
_entity_poly.entity_id
_entity_poly.type
_entity_poly.pdbx_seq_one_letter_code
_entity_poly.pdbx_strand_id
1 'polypeptide(L)'
;MDRININKIQEKDYLYNSCNLYYDKYFNSDDKGQLKSFEREIWMIGSEIIDNIRRKKKKRILTDTLSEELLKVIKEDKFGRGRESFVMLLHYFKNNPNIDTCLATLLDDKQLYAFAIDELTILKNFKYVDKVQKILSEEKVPWRRKVAERYIKKSLNNAF
;
A
#
# COMPACT_ATOMS: atom_id res chain seq x y z
N MET A 1 -10.63 -1.64 -19.54
CA MET A 1 -9.37 -1.18 -20.14
C MET A 1 -8.30 -1.18 -19.05
N ASP A 2 -7.25 -1.92 -19.25
CA ASP A 2 -6.17 -2.03 -18.26
C ASP A 2 -5.37 -0.70 -18.20
N ARG A 3 -5.12 -0.22 -17.00
CA ARG A 3 -4.34 1.01 -16.75
C ARG A 3 -2.86 0.80 -16.89
N ILE A 4 -2.42 -0.46 -16.80
CA ILE A 4 -1.02 -0.85 -16.88
C ILE A 4 -0.85 -2.08 -17.76
N ASN A 5 0.35 -2.24 -18.30
CA ASN A 5 0.76 -3.49 -18.90
C ASN A 5 1.46 -4.35 -17.83
N ILE A 6 0.78 -5.40 -17.37
CA ILE A 6 1.28 -6.27 -16.30
C ILE A 6 2.64 -6.90 -16.62
N ASN A 7 2.98 -7.07 -17.90
CA ASN A 7 4.25 -7.63 -18.31
C ASN A 7 5.42 -6.64 -18.12
N LYS A 8 5.12 -5.37 -17.92
CA LYS A 8 6.11 -4.29 -17.77
C LYS A 8 6.30 -3.82 -16.33
N ILE A 9 5.50 -4.31 -15.37
CA ILE A 9 5.52 -3.79 -13.99
C ILE A 9 6.85 -3.98 -13.27
N GLN A 10 7.73 -4.84 -13.79
CA GLN A 10 9.07 -5.05 -13.26
C GLN A 10 10.15 -4.22 -13.98
N GLU A 11 9.77 -3.49 -15.02
CA GLU A 11 10.68 -2.56 -15.67
C GLU A 11 10.93 -1.36 -14.76
N LYS A 12 12.18 -0.92 -14.71
CA LYS A 12 12.58 0.23 -13.87
C LYS A 12 11.71 1.44 -14.17
N ASP A 13 11.19 2.05 -13.13
CA ASP A 13 10.37 3.25 -13.15
C ASP A 13 9.01 3.13 -13.87
N TYR A 14 8.68 1.98 -14.44
CA TYR A 14 7.42 1.83 -15.18
C TYR A 14 6.18 2.10 -14.32
N LEU A 15 6.11 1.51 -13.12
CA LEU A 15 5.00 1.74 -12.19
C LEU A 15 4.92 3.20 -11.74
N TYR A 16 6.06 3.76 -11.36
CA TYR A 16 6.12 5.16 -10.95
C TYR A 16 5.66 6.08 -12.08
N ASN A 17 6.16 5.89 -13.29
CA ASN A 17 5.79 6.70 -14.44
C ASN A 17 4.31 6.54 -14.80
N SER A 18 3.75 5.35 -14.65
CA SER A 18 2.31 5.09 -14.87
C SER A 18 1.44 5.87 -13.87
N CYS A 19 1.82 5.87 -12.59
CA CYS A 19 1.15 6.66 -11.56
C CYS A 19 1.30 8.17 -11.83
N ASN A 20 2.51 8.60 -12.18
CA ASN A 20 2.82 9.98 -12.43
C ASN A 20 2.06 10.54 -13.65
N LEU A 21 1.80 9.71 -14.64
CA LEU A 21 1.01 10.08 -15.81
C LEU A 21 -0.41 10.53 -15.41
N TYR A 22 -1.07 9.79 -14.51
CA TYR A 22 -2.39 10.17 -13.98
C TYR A 22 -2.34 11.43 -13.13
N TYR A 23 -1.29 11.57 -12.32
CA TYR A 23 -1.07 12.76 -11.52
C TYR A 23 -0.91 14.01 -12.41
N ASP A 24 -0.03 13.95 -13.39
CA ASP A 24 0.25 15.08 -14.31
C ASP A 24 -0.96 15.41 -15.15
N LYS A 25 -1.66 14.43 -15.70
CA LYS A 25 -2.88 14.62 -16.48
C LYS A 25 -3.94 15.37 -15.67
N TYR A 26 -4.06 15.06 -14.40
CA TYR A 26 -5.00 15.70 -13.51
C TYR A 26 -4.65 17.18 -13.29
N PHE A 27 -3.40 17.49 -12.93
CA PHE A 27 -2.96 18.85 -12.64
C PHE A 27 -2.78 19.72 -13.87
N ASN A 28 -2.65 19.13 -15.05
CA ASN A 28 -2.63 19.87 -16.33
C ASN A 28 -4.04 20.03 -16.94
N SER A 29 -5.08 19.52 -16.29
CA SER A 29 -6.46 19.72 -16.69
C SER A 29 -7.00 21.04 -16.16
N ASP A 30 -7.75 21.79 -16.98
CA ASP A 30 -8.45 23.03 -16.58
C ASP A 30 -9.64 22.75 -15.64
N ASP A 31 -10.06 21.50 -15.52
CA ASP A 31 -11.19 21.06 -14.69
C ASP A 31 -10.74 20.66 -13.29
N LYS A 32 -10.64 21.63 -12.38
CA LYS A 32 -10.30 21.45 -10.98
C LYS A 32 -11.36 20.66 -10.17
N GLY A 33 -12.53 20.38 -10.74
CA GLY A 33 -13.56 19.55 -10.12
C GLY A 33 -13.19 18.08 -10.02
N GLN A 34 -12.12 17.64 -10.69
CA GLN A 34 -11.64 16.25 -10.70
C GLN A 34 -10.55 15.95 -9.67
N LEU A 35 -10.36 16.79 -8.65
CA LEU A 35 -9.29 16.66 -7.63
C LEU A 35 -9.21 15.31 -6.90
N LYS A 36 -10.24 14.48 -6.97
CA LYS A 36 -10.25 13.15 -6.37
C LYS A 36 -9.97 12.02 -7.37
N SER A 37 -9.89 12.32 -8.66
CA SER A 37 -9.83 11.28 -9.70
C SER A 37 -8.45 10.65 -9.87
N PHE A 38 -7.36 11.40 -9.69
CA PHE A 38 -6.01 10.85 -9.86
C PHE A 38 -5.66 9.81 -8.77
N GLU A 39 -6.04 10.05 -7.52
CA GLU A 39 -5.85 9.08 -6.43
C GLU A 39 -6.58 7.77 -6.72
N ARG A 40 -7.81 7.87 -7.23
CA ARG A 40 -8.59 6.69 -7.65
C ARG A 40 -7.90 5.93 -8.78
N GLU A 41 -7.45 6.63 -9.81
CA GLU A 41 -6.78 5.99 -10.96
C GLU A 41 -5.49 5.30 -10.55
N ILE A 42 -4.69 5.93 -9.69
CA ILE A 42 -3.47 5.34 -9.13
C ILE A 42 -3.83 4.13 -8.27
N TRP A 43 -4.85 4.24 -7.41
CA TRP A 43 -5.33 3.14 -6.58
C TRP A 43 -5.72 1.92 -7.43
N MET A 44 -6.40 2.17 -8.55
CA MET A 44 -6.83 1.11 -9.48
C MET A 44 -5.64 0.37 -10.11
N ILE A 45 -4.50 1.02 -10.32
CA ILE A 45 -3.28 0.34 -10.80
C ILE A 45 -2.86 -0.75 -9.82
N GLY A 46 -2.73 -0.44 -8.54
CA GLY A 46 -2.39 -1.44 -7.53
C GLY A 46 -3.43 -2.55 -7.42
N SER A 47 -4.73 -2.20 -7.54
CA SER A 47 -5.82 -3.18 -7.57
C SER A 47 -5.70 -4.15 -8.76
N GLU A 48 -5.34 -3.67 -9.93
CA GLU A 48 -5.10 -4.54 -11.11
C GLU A 48 -3.94 -5.52 -10.87
N ILE A 49 -2.88 -5.09 -10.18
CA ILE A 49 -1.78 -5.98 -9.79
C ILE A 49 -2.28 -7.06 -8.82
N ILE A 50 -3.06 -6.68 -7.79
CA ILE A 50 -3.66 -7.61 -6.83
C ILE A 50 -4.49 -8.67 -7.55
N ASP A 51 -5.36 -8.26 -8.46
CA ASP A 51 -6.23 -9.16 -9.22
C ASP A 51 -5.42 -10.14 -10.08
N ASN A 52 -4.34 -9.67 -10.71
CA ASN A 52 -3.44 -10.53 -11.48
C ASN A 52 -2.73 -11.58 -10.61
N ILE A 53 -2.30 -11.22 -9.39
CA ILE A 53 -1.71 -12.17 -8.44
C ILE A 53 -2.74 -13.22 -8.04
N ARG A 54 -3.95 -12.82 -7.66
CA ARG A 54 -5.03 -13.70 -7.20
C ARG A 54 -5.49 -14.69 -8.26
N ARG A 55 -5.45 -14.32 -9.55
CA ARG A 55 -5.85 -15.21 -10.66
C ARG A 55 -4.87 -16.36 -10.93
N LYS A 56 -3.94 -16.65 -10.06
CA LYS A 56 -2.98 -17.78 -10.08
C LYS A 56 -2.02 -17.81 -11.29
N LYS A 57 -2.29 -17.10 -12.36
CA LYS A 57 -1.51 -17.16 -13.59
C LYS A 57 -0.19 -16.38 -13.53
N LYS A 58 0.04 -15.60 -12.46
CA LYS A 58 1.14 -14.63 -12.44
C LYS A 58 1.93 -14.55 -11.13
N LYS A 59 2.12 -15.67 -10.44
CA LYS A 59 3.11 -15.74 -9.34
C LYS A 59 4.52 -15.34 -9.79
N ARG A 60 4.78 -15.41 -11.09
CA ARG A 60 6.06 -14.97 -11.70
C ARG A 60 6.36 -13.49 -11.53
N ILE A 61 5.34 -12.67 -11.28
CA ILE A 61 5.54 -11.22 -11.06
C ILE A 61 6.00 -10.88 -9.64
N LEU A 62 5.93 -11.84 -8.72
CA LEU A 62 6.35 -11.64 -7.32
C LEU A 62 7.88 -11.71 -7.20
N THR A 63 8.55 -10.71 -7.71
CA THR A 63 10.00 -10.58 -7.72
C THR A 63 10.49 -9.45 -6.82
N ASP A 64 11.77 -9.49 -6.44
CA ASP A 64 12.40 -8.42 -5.67
C ASP A 64 12.33 -7.08 -6.44
N THR A 65 12.48 -7.13 -7.76
CA THR A 65 12.36 -5.93 -8.61
C THR A 65 10.99 -5.27 -8.47
N LEU A 66 9.91 -6.05 -8.52
CA LEU A 66 8.57 -5.51 -8.31
C LEU A 66 8.41 -4.91 -6.91
N SER A 67 8.93 -5.56 -5.87
CA SER A 67 8.85 -5.02 -4.50
C SER A 67 9.54 -3.66 -4.38
N GLU A 68 10.68 -3.47 -5.02
CA GLU A 68 11.36 -2.17 -5.03
C GLU A 68 10.57 -1.10 -5.81
N GLU A 69 9.95 -1.46 -6.91
CA GLU A 69 9.08 -0.54 -7.66
C GLU A 69 7.83 -0.14 -6.85
N LEU A 70 7.24 -1.07 -6.11
CA LEU A 70 6.12 -0.77 -5.19
C LEU A 70 6.55 0.22 -4.10
N LEU A 71 7.71 -0.01 -3.47
CA LEU A 71 8.24 0.88 -2.43
C LEU A 71 8.49 2.29 -2.96
N LYS A 72 8.93 2.42 -4.20
CA LYS A 72 9.13 3.71 -4.86
C LYS A 72 7.82 4.50 -4.97
N VAL A 73 6.74 3.84 -5.40
CA VAL A 73 5.40 4.47 -5.48
C VAL A 73 4.89 4.84 -4.09
N ILE A 74 5.02 3.95 -3.10
CA ILE A 74 4.54 4.17 -1.73
C ILE A 74 5.22 5.37 -1.07
N LYS A 75 6.50 5.59 -1.34
CA LYS A 75 7.28 6.71 -0.79
C LYS A 75 6.93 8.06 -1.40
N GLU A 76 6.19 8.09 -2.50
CA GLU A 76 5.84 9.32 -3.22
C GLU A 76 4.55 9.95 -2.66
N ASP A 77 4.70 10.87 -1.71
CA ASP A 77 3.58 11.49 -0.98
C ASP A 77 2.55 12.17 -1.88
N LYS A 78 2.97 12.69 -3.04
CA LYS A 78 2.06 13.36 -3.97
C LYS A 78 0.96 12.45 -4.51
N PHE A 79 1.18 11.13 -4.50
CA PHE A 79 0.16 10.17 -4.93
C PHE A 79 -0.96 9.96 -3.91
N GLY A 80 -0.83 10.54 -2.73
CA GLY A 80 -1.88 10.59 -1.71
C GLY A 80 -2.43 9.20 -1.36
N ARG A 81 -3.73 9.09 -1.30
CA ARG A 81 -4.43 7.83 -0.99
C ARG A 81 -4.37 6.79 -2.11
N GLY A 82 -3.96 7.18 -3.33
CA GLY A 82 -3.68 6.22 -4.41
C GLY A 82 -2.66 5.16 -4.02
N ARG A 83 -1.78 5.46 -3.05
CA ARG A 83 -0.78 4.52 -2.53
C ARG A 83 -1.35 3.36 -1.72
N GLU A 84 -2.58 3.44 -1.24
CA GLU A 84 -3.21 2.42 -0.37
C GLU A 84 -3.14 1.01 -0.99
N SER A 85 -3.48 0.87 -2.26
CA SER A 85 -3.48 -0.43 -2.95
C SER A 85 -2.09 -1.04 -3.10
N PHE A 86 -1.06 -0.20 -3.19
CA PHE A 86 0.32 -0.66 -3.24
C PHE A 86 0.82 -1.15 -1.87
N VAL A 87 0.38 -0.49 -0.79
CA VAL A 87 0.65 -0.98 0.58
C VAL A 87 0.04 -2.38 0.78
N MET A 88 -1.16 -2.61 0.29
CA MET A 88 -1.87 -3.90 0.37
C MET A 88 -1.16 -5.05 -0.36
N LEU A 89 -0.13 -4.77 -1.15
CA LEU A 89 0.70 -5.75 -1.85
C LEU A 89 1.93 -6.21 -1.07
N LEU A 90 2.33 -5.47 -0.02
CA LEU A 90 3.63 -5.66 0.62
C LEU A 90 3.80 -7.01 1.30
N HIS A 91 2.72 -7.62 1.81
CA HIS A 91 2.79 -8.95 2.44
C HIS A 91 3.21 -10.07 1.48
N TYR A 92 3.08 -9.89 0.17
CA TYR A 92 3.59 -10.86 -0.82
C TYR A 92 5.12 -10.87 -0.91
N PHE A 93 5.78 -9.87 -0.37
CA PHE A 93 7.24 -9.66 -0.48
C PHE A 93 7.94 -9.70 0.88
N LYS A 94 7.48 -10.58 1.76
CA LYS A 94 7.96 -10.69 3.16
C LYS A 94 9.48 -10.87 3.31
N ASN A 95 10.17 -11.36 2.28
CA ASN A 95 11.61 -11.59 2.32
C ASN A 95 12.43 -10.33 1.98
N ASN A 96 11.80 -9.27 1.51
CA ASN A 96 12.50 -8.00 1.28
C ASN A 96 12.64 -7.24 2.63
N PRO A 97 13.87 -6.99 3.11
CA PRO A 97 14.08 -6.35 4.41
C PRO A 97 13.56 -4.90 4.47
N ASN A 98 13.41 -4.24 3.33
CA ASN A 98 12.90 -2.87 3.26
C ASN A 98 11.40 -2.76 3.53
N ILE A 99 10.66 -3.87 3.47
CA ILE A 99 9.21 -3.90 3.75
C ILE A 99 8.93 -3.54 5.21
N ASP A 100 9.65 -4.13 6.16
CA ASP A 100 9.47 -3.82 7.59
C ASP A 100 9.75 -2.33 7.88
N THR A 101 10.84 -1.80 7.36
CA THR A 101 11.18 -0.38 7.52
C THR A 101 10.12 0.53 6.90
N CYS A 102 9.61 0.17 5.72
CA CYS A 102 8.55 0.92 5.06
C CYS A 102 7.28 0.93 5.92
N LEU A 103 6.82 -0.23 6.37
CA LEU A 103 5.61 -0.35 7.19
C LEU A 103 5.75 0.41 8.52
N ALA A 104 6.92 0.35 9.15
CA ALA A 104 7.20 1.14 10.36
C ALA A 104 7.04 2.65 10.11
N THR A 105 7.58 3.13 9.02
CA THR A 105 7.46 4.54 8.61
C THR A 105 6.01 4.93 8.32
N LEU A 106 5.25 4.05 7.67
CA LEU A 106 3.84 4.30 7.33
C LEU A 106 2.92 4.39 8.54
N LEU A 107 3.32 3.88 9.70
CA LEU A 107 2.54 4.04 10.93
C LEU A 107 2.39 5.53 11.34
N ASP A 108 3.26 6.40 10.85
CA ASP A 108 3.18 7.85 11.02
C ASP A 108 2.50 8.58 9.86
N ASP A 109 2.16 7.88 8.79
CA ASP A 109 1.47 8.45 7.64
C ASP A 109 -0.03 8.52 7.90
N LYS A 110 -0.59 9.72 7.92
CA LYS A 110 -2.02 9.95 8.25
C LYS A 110 -3.00 9.27 7.28
N GLN A 111 -2.57 8.98 6.07
CA GLN A 111 -3.41 8.35 5.04
C GLN A 111 -3.25 6.83 5.03
N LEU A 112 -2.05 6.32 5.35
CA LEU A 112 -1.68 4.92 5.10
C LEU A 112 -1.52 4.07 6.36
N TYR A 113 -1.51 4.65 7.58
CA TYR A 113 -1.21 3.88 8.80
C TYR A 113 -2.11 2.68 9.03
N ALA A 114 -3.40 2.79 8.71
CA ALA A 114 -4.34 1.68 8.90
C ALA A 114 -4.03 0.50 7.97
N PHE A 115 -3.65 0.78 6.73
CA PHE A 115 -3.21 -0.24 5.77
C PHE A 115 -1.88 -0.87 6.20
N ALA A 116 -0.95 -0.07 6.74
CA ALA A 116 0.30 -0.58 7.30
C ALA A 116 0.06 -1.53 8.49
N ILE A 117 -0.85 -1.17 9.41
CA ILE A 117 -1.23 -2.04 10.53
C ILE A 117 -1.81 -3.37 10.02
N ASP A 118 -2.67 -3.34 9.00
CA ASP A 118 -3.25 -4.55 8.43
C ASP A 118 -2.19 -5.45 7.80
N GLU A 119 -1.25 -4.89 7.04
CA GLU A 119 -0.11 -5.62 6.49
C GLU A 119 0.77 -6.24 7.57
N LEU A 120 1.10 -5.49 8.63
CA LEU A 120 1.84 -6.01 9.78
C LEU A 120 1.11 -7.17 10.46
N THR A 121 -0.22 -7.11 10.52
CA THR A 121 -1.05 -8.21 11.05
C THR A 121 -0.94 -9.46 10.17
N ILE A 122 -1.02 -9.32 8.86
CA ILE A 122 -0.89 -10.43 7.90
C ILE A 122 0.51 -11.06 8.01
N LEU A 123 1.55 -10.23 8.12
CA LEU A 123 2.94 -10.66 8.27
C LEU A 123 3.26 -11.23 9.66
N LYS A 124 2.33 -11.17 10.62
CA LYS A 124 2.53 -11.55 12.02
C LYS A 124 3.70 -10.80 12.67
N ASN A 125 3.90 -9.56 12.26
CA ASN A 125 4.93 -8.68 12.79
C ASN A 125 4.34 -7.78 13.89
N PHE A 126 4.51 -8.18 15.12
CA PHE A 126 3.92 -7.52 16.29
C PHE A 126 4.93 -6.67 17.08
N LYS A 127 6.03 -6.26 16.45
CA LYS A 127 7.04 -5.38 17.08
C LYS A 127 6.52 -4.01 17.48
N TYR A 128 5.40 -3.58 16.89
CA TYR A 128 4.89 -2.21 16.99
C TYR A 128 3.64 -2.10 17.86
N VAL A 129 3.42 -3.03 18.80
CA VAL A 129 2.23 -3.08 19.66
C VAL A 129 2.01 -1.75 20.38
N ASP A 130 3.04 -1.20 21.02
CA ASP A 130 2.92 0.04 21.80
C ASP A 130 2.48 1.22 20.93
N LYS A 131 3.04 1.31 19.72
CA LYS A 131 2.68 2.35 18.76
C LYS A 131 1.25 2.18 18.25
N VAL A 132 0.84 0.96 17.96
CA VAL A 132 -0.55 0.67 17.52
C VAL A 132 -1.54 0.91 18.65
N GLN A 133 -1.22 0.61 19.90
CA GLN A 133 -2.05 0.94 21.05
C GLN A 133 -2.24 2.46 21.18
N LYS A 134 -1.18 3.23 21.00
CA LYS A 134 -1.27 4.70 20.99
C LYS A 134 -2.18 5.20 19.87
N ILE A 135 -2.01 4.68 18.65
CA ILE A 135 -2.87 5.00 17.51
C ILE A 135 -4.34 4.68 17.86
N LEU A 136 -4.61 3.49 18.40
CA LEU A 136 -5.95 3.06 18.77
C LEU A 136 -6.60 3.98 19.81
N SER A 137 -5.83 4.48 20.78
CA SER A 137 -6.32 5.37 21.83
C SER A 137 -6.84 6.70 21.28
N GLU A 138 -6.31 7.16 20.16
CA GLU A 138 -6.65 8.44 19.52
C GLU A 138 -7.61 8.27 18.33
N GLU A 139 -7.74 7.05 17.77
CA GLU A 139 -8.49 6.78 16.55
C GLU A 139 -10.01 6.82 16.79
N LYS A 140 -10.71 7.57 15.97
CA LYS A 140 -12.18 7.73 16.03
C LYS A 140 -12.92 7.04 14.88
N VAL A 141 -12.22 6.74 13.78
CA VAL A 141 -12.84 6.14 12.59
C VAL A 141 -13.06 4.64 12.82
N PRO A 142 -14.32 4.14 12.78
CA PRO A 142 -14.64 2.78 13.21
C PRO A 142 -13.84 1.67 12.53
N TRP A 143 -13.67 1.72 11.22
CA TRP A 143 -12.94 0.67 10.48
C TRP A 143 -11.44 0.65 10.82
N ARG A 144 -10.85 1.83 11.03
CA ARG A 144 -9.44 1.96 11.43
C ARG A 144 -9.23 1.44 12.84
N ARG A 145 -10.18 1.72 13.74
CA ARG A 145 -10.19 1.14 15.09
C ARG A 145 -10.17 -0.38 15.03
N LYS A 146 -11.06 -0.97 14.24
CA LYS A 146 -11.14 -2.44 14.06
C LYS A 146 -9.82 -3.04 13.55
N VAL A 147 -9.13 -2.37 12.64
CA VAL A 147 -7.82 -2.81 12.14
C VAL A 147 -6.78 -2.83 13.27
N ALA A 148 -6.70 -1.76 14.05
CA ALA A 148 -5.78 -1.66 15.19
C ALA A 148 -6.12 -2.68 16.30
N GLU A 149 -7.40 -2.83 16.65
CA GLU A 149 -7.89 -3.81 17.62
C GLU A 149 -7.53 -5.25 17.21
N ARG A 150 -7.68 -5.57 15.91
CA ARG A 150 -7.29 -6.88 15.36
C ARG A 150 -5.81 -7.15 15.52
N TYR A 151 -4.96 -6.17 15.23
CA TYR A 151 -3.53 -6.27 15.43
C TYR A 151 -3.17 -6.57 16.89
N ILE A 152 -3.71 -5.78 17.83
CA ILE A 152 -3.48 -5.97 19.26
C ILE A 152 -3.94 -7.35 19.72
N LYS A 153 -5.17 -7.75 19.35
CA LYS A 153 -5.71 -9.07 19.71
C LYS A 153 -4.82 -10.22 19.19
N LYS A 154 -4.37 -10.14 17.95
CA LYS A 154 -3.50 -11.17 17.38
C LYS A 154 -2.11 -11.16 17.99
N SER A 155 -1.59 -10.02 18.40
CA SER A 155 -0.32 -9.93 19.11
C SER A 155 -0.35 -10.69 20.44
N LEU A 156 -1.44 -10.56 21.19
CA LEU A 156 -1.64 -11.27 22.46
C LEU A 156 -1.70 -12.78 22.25
N ASN A 157 -2.41 -13.25 21.22
CA ASN A 157 -2.50 -14.67 20.90
C ASN A 157 -1.17 -15.26 20.40
N ASN A 158 -0.30 -14.44 19.85
CA ASN A 158 1.00 -14.88 19.33
C ASN A 158 2.10 -14.87 20.43
N ALA A 159 1.86 -14.23 21.58
CA ALA A 159 2.80 -14.20 22.72
C ALA A 159 2.81 -15.52 23.53
N PHE A 160 1.88 -16.43 23.27
CA PHE A 160 1.75 -17.76 23.87
C PHE A 160 1.89 -18.83 22.78
#